data_48220d302155a7fc6e11fc7643ad56e3
#
_entry.id   48220d302155a7fc6e11fc7643ad56e3
#
_cell.length_a   1.000
_cell.length_b   1.000
_cell.length_c   1.000
_cell.angle_alpha   90.00
_cell.angle_beta   90.00
_cell.angle_gamma   90.00
#
_symmetry.space_group_name_H-M   'P 1'
#
loop_
_entity.id
_entity.type
_entity.pdbx_description
1 polymer ?
#
loop_
_entity_poly.entity_id
_entity_poly.type
_entity_poly.pdbx_seq_one_letter_code
_entity_poly.pdbx_strand_id
1 'polypeptide(L)'
;MTHTLAVSTQPLSLLNMKNLHIQHPEDSILTGNLSVLDAFTDRMHNSYSVKIDGSPAIVWGVNPDNGKFFVGTKSVFNKVRPKINYSVEDICKNHKNFELQSILIRCFHCLPRTEEVPFQVFQGDFIGFGGYRDYKPNAIGYTLAEVQNTAVVVAPHTEYTGDSMRSLPASPLKD
;
A
#
# COMPACT_ATOMS: atom_id res chain seq x y z
N MET A 1 -27.41 30.73 27.08
CA MET A 1 -26.02 31.06 26.70
C MET A 1 -25.42 29.87 26.01
N THR A 2 -25.41 29.88 24.71
CA THR A 2 -24.95 28.78 23.85
C THR A 2 -23.49 29.05 23.49
N HIS A 3 -22.57 28.25 24.05
CA HIS A 3 -21.17 28.31 23.69
C HIS A 3 -20.92 27.52 22.40
N THR A 4 -20.74 28.26 21.31
CA THR A 4 -20.28 27.70 20.02
C THR A 4 -18.77 27.46 20.15
N LEU A 5 -18.36 26.20 20.15
CA LEU A 5 -16.94 25.82 20.01
C LEU A 5 -16.54 26.01 18.54
N ALA A 6 -15.73 27.03 18.28
CA ALA A 6 -15.10 27.24 17.00
C ALA A 6 -13.99 26.18 16.83
N VAL A 7 -14.20 25.21 15.93
CA VAL A 7 -13.15 24.31 15.47
C VAL A 7 -12.25 25.10 14.51
N SER A 8 -11.07 25.44 14.96
CA SER A 8 -10.04 26.07 14.13
C SER A 8 -9.52 25.03 13.13
N THR A 9 -9.98 25.11 11.89
CA THR A 9 -9.37 24.45 10.75
C THR A 9 -8.18 25.27 10.28
N GLN A 10 -7.01 25.04 10.86
CA GLN A 10 -5.77 25.53 10.25
C GLN A 10 -5.48 24.71 8.99
N PRO A 11 -5.18 25.33 7.84
CA PRO A 11 -4.73 24.62 6.66
C PRO A 11 -3.34 24.03 6.96
N LEU A 12 -3.23 22.70 6.96
CA LEU A 12 -1.96 22.00 6.97
C LEU A 12 -1.12 22.52 5.79
N SER A 13 -0.04 23.20 6.11
CA SER A 13 0.91 23.74 5.12
C SER A 13 1.41 22.59 4.23
N LEU A 14 1.26 22.75 2.93
CA LEU A 14 1.69 21.85 1.84
C LEU A 14 3.22 21.63 1.76
N LEU A 15 3.99 22.07 2.75
CA LEU A 15 5.44 21.98 2.80
C LEU A 15 5.87 20.69 3.48
N ASN A 16 6.34 19.71 2.70
CA ASN A 16 6.91 18.43 3.08
C ASN A 16 5.93 17.29 3.40
N MET A 17 4.99 17.00 2.55
CA MET A 17 4.26 15.72 2.63
C MET A 17 5.24 14.57 2.28
N LYS A 18 5.68 13.86 3.30
CA LYS A 18 6.31 12.55 3.15
C LYS A 18 5.22 11.58 2.68
N ASN A 19 5.60 10.58 1.88
CA ASN A 19 4.76 9.40 1.66
C ASN A 19 4.57 8.72 3.02
N LEU A 20 3.47 9.00 3.67
CA LEU A 20 3.20 8.51 5.02
C LEU A 20 2.61 7.10 4.89
N HIS A 21 3.12 6.18 5.71
CA HIS A 21 2.41 4.92 5.92
C HIS A 21 1.11 5.18 6.70
N ILE A 22 0.15 4.28 6.59
CA ILE A 22 -1.07 4.33 7.40
C ILE A 22 -0.66 4.24 8.87
N GLN A 23 -1.18 5.17 9.67
CA GLN A 23 -0.90 5.25 11.09
C GLN A 23 -1.56 4.07 11.82
N HIS A 24 -0.79 3.36 12.63
CA HIS A 24 -1.31 2.28 13.46
C HIS A 24 -1.82 2.82 14.80
N PRO A 25 -2.76 2.11 15.48
CA PRO A 25 -3.25 2.53 16.79
C PRO A 25 -2.15 2.72 17.83
N GLU A 26 -1.12 1.87 17.82
CA GLU A 26 0.04 1.97 18.71
C GLU A 26 0.83 3.26 18.50
N ASP A 27 0.94 3.79 17.29
CA ASP A 27 1.61 5.06 17.02
C ASP A 27 0.89 6.21 17.73
N SER A 28 -0.46 6.17 17.72
CA SER A 28 -1.29 7.14 18.42
C SER A 28 -1.15 7.04 19.93
N ILE A 29 -1.13 5.82 20.47
CA ILE A 29 -0.94 5.56 21.92
C ILE A 29 0.42 6.09 22.37
N LEU A 30 1.49 5.82 21.61
CA LEU A 30 2.84 6.28 21.94
C LEU A 30 2.98 7.80 21.91
N THR A 31 2.12 8.50 21.14
CA THR A 31 2.07 9.97 21.11
C THR A 31 1.10 10.57 22.14
N GLY A 32 0.49 9.74 23.00
CA GLY A 32 -0.42 10.16 24.07
C GLY A 32 -1.88 10.32 23.62
N ASN A 33 -2.21 9.98 22.39
CA ASN A 33 -3.60 9.97 21.92
C ASN A 33 -4.27 8.63 22.28
N LEU A 34 -5.00 8.59 23.37
CA LEU A 34 -5.68 7.39 23.87
C LEU A 34 -7.09 7.19 23.27
N SER A 35 -7.60 8.14 22.48
CA SER A 35 -8.95 8.04 21.89
C SER A 35 -9.09 6.86 20.93
N VAL A 36 -7.97 6.35 20.38
CA VAL A 36 -7.95 5.15 19.54
C VAL A 36 -8.41 3.90 20.30
N LEU A 37 -8.30 3.88 21.64
CA LEU A 37 -8.76 2.77 22.48
C LEU A 37 -10.29 2.68 22.50
N ASP A 38 -10.99 3.80 22.36
CA ASP A 38 -12.43 3.85 22.30
C ASP A 38 -12.94 3.06 21.09
N ALA A 39 -12.20 3.08 19.98
CA ALA A 39 -12.52 2.31 18.79
C ALA A 39 -12.54 0.80 19.03
N PHE A 40 -11.72 0.28 19.95
CA PHE A 40 -11.71 -1.14 20.29
C PHE A 40 -12.88 -1.55 21.20
N THR A 41 -13.47 -0.60 21.92
CA THR A 41 -14.59 -0.84 22.83
C THR A 41 -15.96 -0.61 22.16
N ASP A 42 -16.00 0.22 21.14
CA ASP A 42 -17.21 0.51 20.38
C ASP A 42 -17.49 -0.58 19.33
N ARG A 43 -18.08 -1.69 19.78
CA ARG A 43 -18.42 -2.84 18.92
C ARG A 43 -19.57 -2.56 17.95
N MET A 44 -20.32 -1.50 18.13
CA MET A 44 -21.55 -1.22 17.35
C MET A 44 -21.28 -0.42 16.08
N HIS A 45 -20.19 0.36 16.04
CA HIS A 45 -19.89 1.31 14.97
C HIS A 45 -18.60 1.03 14.20
N ASN A 46 -17.81 0.06 14.65
CA ASN A 46 -16.53 -0.27 14.01
C ASN A 46 -16.59 -1.60 13.26
N SER A 47 -16.23 -1.57 11.98
CA SER A 47 -15.92 -2.77 11.21
C SER A 47 -14.48 -3.19 11.47
N TYR A 48 -14.28 -4.46 11.78
CA TYR A 48 -12.96 -5.07 11.91
C TYR A 48 -12.71 -5.93 10.68
N SER A 49 -11.54 -5.81 10.09
CA SER A 49 -11.08 -6.66 9.00
C SER A 49 -9.82 -7.40 9.39
N VAL A 50 -9.60 -8.57 8.79
CA VAL A 50 -8.36 -9.30 8.93
C VAL A 50 -7.35 -8.73 7.94
N LYS A 51 -6.26 -8.13 8.45
CA LYS A 51 -5.14 -7.76 7.60
C LYS A 51 -4.33 -9.02 7.28
N ILE A 52 -4.31 -9.38 6.01
CA ILE A 52 -3.40 -10.41 5.50
C ILE A 52 -2.03 -9.76 5.29
N ASP A 53 -1.02 -10.31 5.94
CA ASP A 53 0.35 -9.79 5.92
C ASP A 53 1.27 -10.70 5.11
N GLY A 54 2.09 -10.12 4.25
CA GLY A 54 2.96 -10.84 3.34
C GLY A 54 4.29 -10.14 3.09
N SER A 55 5.12 -10.72 2.23
CA SER A 55 6.43 -10.17 1.88
C SER A 55 6.84 -10.64 0.49
N PRO A 56 7.45 -9.77 -0.32
CA PRO A 56 7.70 -8.33 -0.09
C PRO A 56 6.46 -7.44 -0.25
N ALA A 57 6.54 -6.21 0.25
CA ALA A 57 5.55 -5.19 -0.11
C ALA A 57 5.74 -4.79 -1.58
N ILE A 58 4.67 -4.85 -2.35
CA ILE A 58 4.60 -4.48 -3.75
C ILE A 58 3.92 -3.12 -3.88
N VAL A 59 4.49 -2.24 -4.69
CA VAL A 59 3.91 -0.94 -5.06
C VAL A 59 3.73 -0.92 -6.57
N TRP A 60 2.53 -0.60 -7.05
CA TRP A 60 2.23 -0.54 -8.48
C TRP A 60 1.21 0.55 -8.80
N GLY A 61 1.13 0.91 -10.06
CA GLY A 61 0.16 1.91 -10.53
C GLY A 61 0.70 2.74 -11.67
N VAL A 62 0.07 3.88 -11.90
CA VAL A 62 0.49 4.84 -12.92
C VAL A 62 1.25 5.98 -12.23
N ASN A 63 2.50 6.19 -12.64
CA ASN A 63 3.33 7.26 -12.11
C ASN A 63 2.75 8.63 -12.55
N PRO A 64 2.34 9.49 -11.60
CA PRO A 64 1.76 10.79 -11.93
C PRO A 64 2.73 11.74 -12.64
N ASP A 65 4.05 11.56 -12.43
CA ASP A 65 5.06 12.43 -13.06
C ASP A 65 5.20 12.19 -14.57
N ASN A 66 4.81 11.00 -15.10
CA ASN A 66 5.05 10.65 -16.50
C ASN A 66 3.97 9.78 -17.16
N GLY A 67 2.90 9.41 -16.45
CA GLY A 67 1.78 8.63 -16.98
C GLY A 67 2.10 7.16 -17.30
N LYS A 68 3.26 6.63 -16.86
CA LYS A 68 3.64 5.25 -17.18
C LYS A 68 3.31 4.30 -16.04
N PHE A 69 2.78 3.13 -16.40
CA PHE A 69 2.60 2.04 -15.45
C PHE A 69 3.96 1.55 -14.93
N PHE A 70 4.02 1.27 -13.64
CA PHE A 70 5.22 0.75 -13.00
C PHE A 70 4.88 -0.29 -11.92
N VAL A 71 5.87 -1.09 -11.56
CA VAL A 71 5.87 -1.97 -10.39
C VAL A 71 7.19 -1.82 -9.66
N GLY A 72 7.14 -1.92 -8.34
CA GLY A 72 8.33 -1.92 -7.50
C GLY A 72 8.04 -2.39 -6.09
N THR A 73 8.97 -2.11 -5.20
CA THR A 73 8.80 -2.25 -3.75
C THR A 73 8.70 -0.84 -3.13
N LYS A 74 8.62 -0.75 -1.79
CA LYS A 74 8.70 0.57 -1.11
C LYS A 74 9.89 1.43 -1.52
N SER A 75 10.90 0.85 -2.16
CA SER A 75 12.06 1.58 -2.70
C SER A 75 11.72 2.57 -3.83
N VAL A 76 10.51 2.50 -4.41
CA VAL A 76 10.00 3.50 -5.36
C VAL A 76 9.88 4.89 -4.73
N PHE A 77 9.72 4.95 -3.41
CA PHE A 77 9.62 6.20 -2.64
C PHE A 77 10.95 6.70 -2.09
N ASN A 78 12.07 6.07 -2.44
CA ASN A 78 13.39 6.52 -2.01
C ASN A 78 13.69 7.92 -2.54
N LYS A 79 14.13 8.81 -1.65
CA LYS A 79 14.37 10.23 -1.99
C LYS A 79 15.54 10.42 -2.96
N VAL A 80 16.61 9.62 -2.82
CA VAL A 80 17.86 9.82 -3.56
C VAL A 80 17.90 8.93 -4.81
N ARG A 81 17.49 7.66 -4.71
CA ARG A 81 17.48 6.69 -5.80
C ARG A 81 16.21 5.87 -5.78
N PRO A 82 15.11 6.42 -6.27
CA PRO A 82 13.88 5.66 -6.40
C PRO A 82 14.06 4.51 -7.39
N LYS A 83 13.64 3.30 -7.02
CA LYS A 83 13.66 2.12 -7.89
C LYS A 83 12.28 1.89 -8.48
N ILE A 84 11.92 2.71 -9.45
CA ILE A 84 10.67 2.60 -10.20
C ILE A 84 10.95 1.78 -11.46
N ASN A 85 10.19 0.71 -11.68
CA ASN A 85 10.44 -0.19 -12.82
C ASN A 85 9.29 -0.07 -13.81
N TYR A 86 9.58 0.42 -15.00
CA TYR A 86 8.65 0.56 -16.12
C TYR A 86 8.76 -0.57 -17.13
N SER A 87 9.74 -1.46 -16.94
CA SER A 87 10.00 -2.62 -17.80
C SER A 87 10.65 -3.75 -17.01
N VAL A 88 10.74 -4.93 -17.64
CA VAL A 88 11.45 -6.09 -17.09
C VAL A 88 12.95 -5.79 -16.96
N GLU A 89 13.53 -5.05 -17.91
CA GLU A 89 14.92 -4.62 -17.90
C GLU A 89 15.22 -3.74 -16.67
N ASP A 90 14.31 -2.82 -16.33
CA ASP A 90 14.42 -1.98 -15.13
C ASP A 90 14.43 -2.84 -13.87
N ILE A 91 13.57 -3.85 -13.79
CA ILE A 91 13.51 -4.77 -12.65
C ILE A 91 14.86 -5.48 -12.48
N CYS A 92 15.40 -6.06 -13.56
CA CYS A 92 16.68 -6.76 -13.53
C CYS A 92 17.85 -5.84 -13.17
N LYS A 93 17.83 -4.59 -13.63
CA LYS A 93 18.84 -3.58 -13.34
C LYS A 93 18.80 -3.11 -11.88
N ASN A 94 17.61 -2.87 -11.36
CA ASN A 94 17.41 -2.25 -10.05
C ASN A 94 17.48 -3.25 -8.89
N HIS A 95 17.20 -4.53 -9.13
CA HIS A 95 17.16 -5.57 -8.11
C HIS A 95 18.14 -6.69 -8.43
N LYS A 96 18.92 -7.14 -7.43
CA LYS A 96 19.95 -8.20 -7.61
C LYS A 96 19.46 -9.59 -7.17
N ASN A 97 18.40 -9.63 -6.34
CA ASN A 97 17.83 -10.88 -5.86
C ASN A 97 16.88 -11.44 -6.93
N PHE A 98 17.17 -12.66 -7.40
CA PHE A 98 16.38 -13.32 -8.46
C PHE A 98 14.95 -13.65 -8.05
N GLU A 99 14.74 -14.01 -6.79
CA GLU A 99 13.40 -14.28 -6.28
C GLU A 99 12.53 -13.02 -6.34
N LEU A 100 13.08 -11.89 -5.86
CA LEU A 100 12.39 -10.60 -5.95
C LEU A 100 12.15 -10.18 -7.40
N GLN A 101 13.11 -10.41 -8.32
CA GLN A 101 12.91 -10.15 -9.74
C GLN A 101 11.73 -10.97 -10.28
N SER A 102 11.68 -12.26 -9.97
CA SER A 102 10.60 -13.15 -10.43
C SER A 102 9.23 -12.67 -9.95
N ILE A 103 9.13 -12.26 -8.69
CA ILE A 103 7.91 -11.69 -8.12
C ILE A 103 7.50 -10.42 -8.87
N LEU A 104 8.43 -9.44 -8.99
CA LEU A 104 8.15 -8.16 -9.61
C LEU A 104 7.81 -8.30 -11.10
N ILE A 105 8.46 -9.19 -11.84
CA ILE A 105 8.17 -9.46 -13.26
C ILE A 105 6.74 -10.02 -13.41
N ARG A 106 6.36 -10.99 -12.56
CA ARG A 106 4.98 -11.51 -12.57
C ARG A 106 3.97 -10.43 -12.22
N CYS A 107 4.23 -9.64 -11.18
CA CYS A 107 3.39 -8.51 -10.81
C CYS A 107 3.27 -7.50 -11.96
N PHE A 108 4.35 -7.19 -12.66
CA PHE A 108 4.36 -6.25 -13.79
C PHE A 108 3.43 -6.69 -14.94
N HIS A 109 3.34 -8.00 -15.19
CA HIS A 109 2.48 -8.54 -16.25
C HIS A 109 1.03 -8.76 -15.82
N CYS A 110 0.77 -8.97 -14.52
CA CYS A 110 -0.53 -9.48 -14.06
C CYS A 110 -1.34 -8.48 -13.22
N LEU A 111 -0.69 -7.48 -12.60
CA LEU A 111 -1.43 -6.50 -11.81
C LEU A 111 -2.22 -5.54 -12.72
N PRO A 112 -3.42 -5.13 -12.28
CA PRO A 112 -4.29 -4.29 -13.10
C PRO A 112 -3.62 -2.94 -13.38
N ARG A 113 -3.74 -2.52 -14.63
CA ARG A 113 -3.40 -1.19 -15.11
C ARG A 113 -4.70 -0.40 -15.11
N THR A 114 -5.02 0.25 -14.00
CA THR A 114 -6.26 1.03 -13.90
C THR A 114 -6.18 2.24 -14.82
N GLU A 115 -6.95 2.23 -15.90
CA GLU A 115 -7.16 3.39 -16.76
C GLU A 115 -8.29 4.29 -16.22
N GLU A 116 -9.13 3.74 -15.34
CA GLU A 116 -10.35 4.39 -14.84
C GLU A 116 -10.09 5.53 -13.85
N VAL A 117 -8.99 5.49 -13.11
CA VAL A 117 -8.59 6.58 -12.20
C VAL A 117 -7.17 6.99 -12.52
N PRO A 118 -6.97 8.12 -13.19
CA PRO A 118 -5.63 8.59 -13.54
C PRO A 118 -4.81 8.83 -12.26
N PHE A 119 -3.55 8.33 -12.27
CA PHE A 119 -2.55 8.60 -11.23
C PHE A 119 -2.79 7.95 -9.87
N GLN A 120 -3.43 6.78 -9.84
CA GLN A 120 -3.57 5.99 -8.63
C GLN A 120 -2.41 5.01 -8.50
N VAL A 121 -1.80 4.99 -7.31
CA VAL A 121 -0.72 4.07 -6.94
C VAL A 121 -1.18 3.24 -5.75
N PHE A 122 -0.95 1.94 -5.79
CA PHE A 122 -1.36 0.99 -4.78
C PHE A 122 -0.14 0.38 -4.09
N GLN A 123 -0.35 -0.05 -2.85
CA GLN A 123 0.57 -0.93 -2.15
C GLN A 123 -0.20 -2.10 -1.57
N GLY A 124 0.40 -3.27 -1.66
CA GLY A 124 -0.08 -4.50 -1.02
C GLY A 124 1.08 -5.42 -0.70
N ASP A 125 0.79 -6.46 0.03
CA ASP A 125 1.77 -7.47 0.41
C ASP A 125 1.67 -8.68 -0.52
N PHE A 126 2.80 -9.16 -1.02
CA PHE A 126 2.85 -10.38 -1.81
C PHE A 126 2.61 -11.59 -0.93
N ILE A 127 1.61 -12.40 -1.29
CA ILE A 127 1.20 -13.59 -0.54
C ILE A 127 1.80 -14.85 -1.17
N GLY A 128 1.86 -14.90 -2.50
CA GLY A 128 2.43 -16.03 -3.21
C GLY A 128 2.07 -16.04 -4.70
N PHE A 129 2.55 -17.06 -5.39
CA PHE A 129 2.12 -17.37 -6.74
C PHE A 129 0.81 -18.17 -6.70
N GLY A 130 -0.02 -18.02 -7.71
CA GLY A 130 -1.28 -18.75 -7.81
C GLY A 130 -1.11 -20.26 -7.97
N GLY A 131 -2.23 -20.96 -8.03
CA GLY A 131 -2.28 -22.42 -8.12
C GLY A 131 -2.45 -23.15 -6.77
N TYR A 132 -2.53 -22.42 -5.68
CA TYR A 132 -2.64 -22.95 -4.33
C TYR A 132 -3.81 -22.31 -3.57
N ARG A 133 -4.18 -22.92 -2.43
CA ARG A 133 -5.06 -22.31 -1.44
C ARG A 133 -4.34 -22.03 -0.12
N ASP A 134 -3.22 -22.70 0.12
CA ASP A 134 -2.41 -22.58 1.33
C ASP A 134 -1.16 -21.76 1.02
N TYR A 135 -0.97 -20.68 1.76
CA TYR A 135 0.13 -19.74 1.61
C TYR A 135 0.84 -19.50 2.93
N LYS A 136 2.15 -19.37 2.89
CA LYS A 136 2.98 -19.01 4.04
C LYS A 136 3.98 -17.91 3.64
N PRO A 137 3.52 -16.67 3.41
CA PRO A 137 4.37 -15.59 2.93
C PRO A 137 5.38 -15.09 3.98
N ASN A 138 5.13 -15.38 5.26
CA ASN A 138 5.98 -15.05 6.40
C ASN A 138 5.82 -16.11 7.51
N ALA A 139 5.85 -15.70 8.79
CA ALA A 139 5.64 -16.62 9.93
C ALA A 139 4.21 -17.16 10.01
N ILE A 140 3.22 -16.44 9.44
CA ILE A 140 1.81 -16.78 9.48
C ILE A 140 1.43 -17.49 8.18
N GLY A 141 0.67 -18.61 8.31
CA GLY A 141 0.07 -19.31 7.19
C GLY A 141 -1.39 -18.90 6.99
N TYR A 142 -1.82 -18.86 5.73
CA TYR A 142 -3.20 -18.55 5.34
C TYR A 142 -3.75 -19.69 4.49
N THR A 143 -4.95 -20.16 4.83
CA THR A 143 -5.73 -21.08 4.01
C THR A 143 -6.92 -20.33 3.45
N LEU A 144 -6.94 -20.10 2.14
CA LEU A 144 -8.04 -19.43 1.45
C LEU A 144 -9.17 -20.42 1.17
N ALA A 145 -10.38 -19.91 0.97
CA ALA A 145 -11.56 -20.74 0.72
C ALA A 145 -11.39 -21.62 -0.54
N GLU A 146 -10.73 -21.07 -1.57
CA GLU A 146 -10.55 -21.73 -2.86
C GLU A 146 -9.10 -21.63 -3.36
N VAL A 147 -8.74 -22.50 -4.31
CA VAL A 147 -7.48 -22.41 -5.05
C VAL A 147 -7.49 -21.12 -5.87
N GLN A 148 -6.43 -20.35 -5.74
CA GLN A 148 -6.28 -19.08 -6.46
C GLN A 148 -5.78 -19.32 -7.89
N ASN A 149 -6.68 -19.35 -8.85
CA ASN A 149 -6.37 -19.54 -10.28
C ASN A 149 -5.87 -18.23 -10.94
N THR A 150 -4.88 -17.58 -10.33
CA THR A 150 -4.24 -16.34 -10.79
C THR A 150 -2.74 -16.55 -10.90
N ALA A 151 -2.01 -15.65 -11.54
CA ALA A 151 -0.55 -15.76 -11.62
C ALA A 151 0.15 -15.32 -10.33
N VAL A 152 -0.44 -14.34 -9.62
CA VAL A 152 0.05 -13.82 -8.35
C VAL A 152 -1.13 -13.56 -7.40
N VAL A 153 -0.87 -13.69 -6.10
CA VAL A 153 -1.79 -13.30 -5.03
C VAL A 153 -1.12 -12.16 -4.26
N VAL A 154 -1.77 -11.02 -4.25
CA VAL A 154 -1.33 -9.82 -3.53
C VAL A 154 -2.50 -9.35 -2.67
N ALA A 155 -2.24 -8.96 -1.43
CA ALA A 155 -3.21 -8.37 -0.52
C ALA A 155 -3.04 -6.83 -0.55
N PRO A 156 -3.81 -6.08 -1.37
CA PRO A 156 -3.73 -4.62 -1.40
C PRO A 156 -4.32 -4.05 -0.10
N HIS A 157 -3.72 -2.99 0.41
CA HIS A 157 -4.18 -2.36 1.66
C HIS A 157 -4.00 -0.84 1.70
N THR A 158 -3.22 -0.27 0.78
CA THR A 158 -2.95 1.17 0.76
C THR A 158 -3.10 1.70 -0.65
N GLU A 159 -3.74 2.84 -0.76
CA GLU A 159 -3.74 3.66 -1.98
C GLU A 159 -2.97 4.97 -1.75
N TYR A 160 -2.40 5.47 -2.81
CA TYR A 160 -1.69 6.74 -2.86
C TYR A 160 -2.26 7.56 -4.01
N THR A 161 -2.64 8.80 -3.73
CA THR A 161 -3.21 9.71 -4.74
C THR A 161 -2.51 11.05 -4.68
N GLY A 162 -2.18 11.61 -5.82
CA GLY A 162 -1.50 12.92 -5.91
C GLY A 162 -0.82 13.13 -7.25
N ASP A 163 -0.24 14.31 -7.42
CA ASP A 163 0.29 14.79 -8.69
C ASP A 163 1.78 14.48 -8.89
N SER A 164 2.46 13.90 -7.89
CA SER A 164 3.88 13.57 -7.99
C SER A 164 4.27 12.41 -7.07
N MET A 165 5.11 11.49 -7.57
CA MET A 165 5.68 10.38 -6.79
C MET A 165 6.40 10.81 -5.51
N ARG A 166 6.85 12.06 -5.43
CA ARG A 166 7.54 12.61 -4.25
C ARG A 166 6.61 13.01 -3.12
N SER A 167 5.33 13.17 -3.40
CA SER A 167 4.34 13.73 -2.47
C SER A 167 2.99 13.00 -2.56
N LEU A 168 3.02 11.68 -2.62
CA LEU A 168 1.82 10.85 -2.61
C LEU A 168 1.39 10.56 -1.16
N PRO A 169 0.32 11.17 -0.67
CA PRO A 169 -0.27 10.79 0.61
C PRO A 169 -0.86 9.40 0.54
N ALA A 170 -0.66 8.63 1.62
CA ALA A 170 -1.20 7.31 1.79
C ALA A 170 -2.58 7.36 2.45
N SER A 171 -3.52 6.56 1.98
CA SER A 171 -4.80 6.28 2.63
C SER A 171 -5.10 4.79 2.62
N PRO A 172 -5.92 4.29 3.56
CA PRO A 172 -6.42 2.93 3.49
C PRO A 172 -7.15 2.71 2.17
N LEU A 173 -6.94 1.55 1.56
CA LEU A 173 -7.75 1.14 0.40
C LEU A 173 -9.20 1.02 0.87
N LYS A 174 -10.11 1.67 0.17
CA LYS A 174 -11.55 1.56 0.43
C LYS A 174 -12.06 0.30 -0.26
N ASP A 175 -12.91 -0.44 0.45
CA ASP A 175 -13.66 -1.58 -0.06
C ASP A 175 -14.66 -1.16 -1.13
#